data_f15cd84caf5ab861dda3cdc5bf944411
#
_entry.id   f15cd84caf5ab861dda3cdc5bf944411
#
_cell.length_a   1.000
_cell.length_b   1.000
_cell.length_c   1.000
_cell.angle_alpha   90.00
_cell.angle_beta   90.00
_cell.angle_gamma   90.00
#
_symmetry.space_group_name_H-M   'P 1'
#
loop_
_entity.id
_entity.type
_entity.pdbx_description
1 polymer ?
#
loop_
_entity_poly.entity_id
_entity_poly.type
_entity_poly.pdbx_seq_one_letter_code
_entity_poly.pdbx_strand_id
1 'polypeptide(L)'
;MDRRQFVTNSAVGLAGLTILPSGLLFAKNADKVRLGYIGVGLRGRNHIGEGLLRDDVEIVAICDIQESSLKYCRAQFVKAKKKLPAEYTGGLDAYKKLLDRKDIDGVIIATPWQFHKEQSIAAMRAGKYVGCEVIAGITEKDHWDILKVYDETKVPYMTLENVCYRRDVMAALNMARQNVFGELIHLEGGYQHDLRGVLFNDGKSFSGKGAEFGPQTVGEAQWRTQWNVDRDGDIYPTHGAGPVMNYIDINRGNSFTNLVSFSSKSIGLNKYIDKVSPGNKNSKIKFKNGDVTTTMINCANGETVMLSHDTHLPRPYSLGFRVQGTEGIWMDVAESVYIEGKSKSYDQWDRASEWFEKYDHPLWKKFEKYAEGAGHGGMDWFVFNGFVEAVKQKKQTPIDVYDSLTMSVITPLSEKSLKEGNAPQKFPDFTKGKWKERKNTFALDDSGF
;
A
#
# COMPACT_ATOMS: atom_id res chain seq x y z
N MET A 1 0.90 21.52 6.13
CA MET A 1 -0.52 21.05 6.07
C MET A 1 -0.92 20.57 7.46
N ASP A 2 -2.04 21.03 8.00
CA ASP A 2 -2.46 20.69 9.35
C ASP A 2 -2.86 19.21 9.41
N ARG A 3 -2.40 18.48 10.45
CA ARG A 3 -2.71 17.05 10.70
C ARG A 3 -4.23 16.75 10.72
N ARG A 4 -5.06 17.74 11.07
CA ARG A 4 -6.52 17.59 11.05
C ARG A 4 -7.10 17.41 9.64
N GLN A 5 -6.50 17.99 8.62
CA GLN A 5 -6.94 17.84 7.24
C GLN A 5 -6.61 16.45 6.65
N PHE A 6 -5.52 15.81 7.12
CA PHE A 6 -5.16 14.46 6.66
C PHE A 6 -6.16 13.39 7.13
N VAL A 7 -6.57 13.45 8.39
CA VAL A 7 -7.53 12.48 8.97
C VAL A 7 -8.93 12.67 8.40
N THR A 8 -9.35 13.93 8.18
CA THR A 8 -10.67 14.24 7.60
C THR A 8 -10.77 13.79 6.15
N ASN A 9 -9.68 13.87 5.39
CA ASN A 9 -9.65 13.44 3.98
C ASN A 9 -9.62 11.91 3.82
N SER A 10 -9.13 11.18 4.80
CA SER A 10 -9.16 9.70 4.79
C SER A 10 -10.55 9.13 5.12
N ALA A 11 -11.36 9.88 5.88
CA ALA A 11 -12.71 9.46 6.30
C ALA A 11 -13.83 10.02 5.41
N VAL A 12 -13.55 11.05 4.59
CA VAL A 12 -14.54 11.72 3.75
C VAL A 12 -13.99 11.84 2.34
N GLY A 13 -14.12 10.78 1.57
CA GLY A 13 -13.95 10.80 0.11
C GLY A 13 -15.00 11.64 -0.61
N LEU A 14 -15.33 12.81 -0.09
CA LEU A 14 -16.32 13.77 -0.62
C LEU A 14 -15.77 15.19 -0.45
N ALA A 15 -14.66 15.52 -1.09
CA ALA A 15 -14.29 16.91 -1.24
C ALA A 15 -13.65 17.15 -2.60
N GLY A 16 -14.43 17.82 -3.42
CA GLY A 16 -13.94 18.75 -4.41
C GLY A 16 -13.02 18.16 -5.49
N LEU A 17 -13.61 17.60 -6.56
CA LEU A 17 -13.00 17.72 -7.87
C LEU A 17 -12.93 19.23 -8.19
N THR A 18 -11.85 19.88 -7.79
CA THR A 18 -11.45 21.14 -8.40
C THR A 18 -11.14 20.82 -9.86
N ILE A 19 -11.86 21.42 -10.77
CA ILE A 19 -11.57 21.37 -12.20
C ILE A 19 -10.21 22.07 -12.37
N LEU A 20 -9.14 21.30 -12.46
CA LEU A 20 -7.85 21.81 -12.89
C LEU A 20 -7.98 22.28 -14.34
N PRO A 21 -7.34 23.38 -14.75
CA PRO A 21 -7.40 23.84 -16.11
C PRO A 21 -6.84 22.74 -17.03
N SER A 22 -7.69 22.25 -17.92
CA SER A 22 -7.36 21.36 -19.03
C SER A 22 -6.38 22.04 -19.96
N GLY A 23 -5.08 21.85 -19.75
CA GLY A 23 -4.07 22.54 -20.55
C GLY A 23 -2.67 21.93 -20.54
N LEU A 24 -2.51 20.66 -20.18
CA LEU A 24 -1.21 20.00 -20.30
C LEU A 24 -1.31 18.90 -21.36
N LEU A 25 -0.80 19.25 -22.55
CA LEU A 25 -0.65 18.40 -23.71
C LEU A 25 0.30 17.22 -23.40
N PHE A 26 -0.27 16.10 -22.96
CA PHE A 26 0.34 14.83 -23.29
C PHE A 26 0.25 14.66 -24.81
N ALA A 27 1.31 14.19 -25.45
CA ALA A 27 1.42 14.10 -26.90
C ALA A 27 0.14 13.54 -27.52
N LYS A 28 -0.41 14.24 -28.47
CA LYS A 28 -1.76 14.10 -29.04
C LYS A 28 -2.04 12.80 -29.80
N ASN A 29 -1.12 11.79 -29.76
CA ASN A 29 -1.23 10.51 -30.47
C ASN A 29 -0.54 9.32 -29.76
N ALA A 30 -0.43 9.33 -28.41
CA ALA A 30 -0.06 8.08 -27.72
C ALA A 30 -1.33 7.25 -27.51
N ASP A 31 -1.30 5.95 -27.86
CA ASP A 31 -2.39 5.02 -27.57
C ASP A 31 -2.72 5.07 -26.09
N LYS A 32 -4.01 5.23 -25.76
CA LYS A 32 -4.47 5.27 -24.39
C LYS A 32 -4.24 3.91 -23.73
N VAL A 33 -3.79 3.92 -22.48
CA VAL A 33 -3.75 2.71 -21.66
C VAL A 33 -5.19 2.34 -21.27
N ARG A 34 -5.62 1.14 -21.63
CA ARG A 34 -6.97 0.64 -21.39
C ARG A 34 -6.96 -0.27 -20.16
N LEU A 35 -7.68 0.16 -19.12
CA LEU A 35 -7.69 -0.52 -17.84
C LEU A 35 -9.03 -1.20 -17.54
N GLY A 36 -8.93 -2.38 -16.91
CA GLY A 36 -10.02 -3.05 -16.24
C GLY A 36 -9.86 -2.97 -14.72
N TYR A 37 -10.97 -2.90 -13.98
CA TYR A 37 -10.93 -2.89 -12.51
C TYR A 37 -11.68 -4.08 -11.94
N ILE A 38 -11.06 -4.80 -11.02
CA ILE A 38 -11.63 -5.94 -10.30
C ILE A 38 -11.71 -5.58 -8.83
N GLY A 39 -12.95 -5.40 -8.33
CA GLY A 39 -13.20 -4.76 -7.04
C GLY A 39 -13.22 -3.24 -7.16
N VAL A 40 -14.43 -2.65 -7.04
CA VAL A 40 -14.63 -1.20 -7.11
C VAL A 40 -15.29 -0.67 -5.83
N GLY A 41 -14.95 -1.29 -4.70
CA GLY A 41 -15.29 -0.84 -3.35
C GLY A 41 -14.56 0.45 -2.96
N LEU A 42 -14.30 0.64 -1.65
CA LEU A 42 -13.66 1.88 -1.14
C LEU A 42 -12.35 2.21 -1.86
N ARG A 43 -11.43 1.26 -1.95
CA ARG A 43 -10.12 1.51 -2.55
C ARG A 43 -10.17 1.54 -4.08
N GLY A 44 -10.91 0.60 -4.69
CA GLY A 44 -11.01 0.54 -6.16
C GLY A 44 -11.62 1.81 -6.78
N ARG A 45 -12.63 2.44 -6.13
CA ARG A 45 -13.19 3.71 -6.62
C ARG A 45 -12.23 4.90 -6.49
N ASN A 46 -11.27 4.86 -5.54
CA ASN A 46 -10.23 5.88 -5.48
C ASN A 46 -9.33 5.79 -6.72
N HIS A 47 -8.87 4.58 -7.08
CA HIS A 47 -8.11 4.35 -8.31
C HIS A 47 -8.90 4.70 -9.58
N ILE A 48 -10.22 4.45 -9.60
CA ILE A 48 -11.08 4.93 -10.69
C ILE A 48 -11.03 6.45 -10.76
N GLY A 49 -11.11 7.15 -9.61
CA GLY A 49 -10.98 8.61 -9.56
C GLY A 49 -9.69 9.10 -10.19
N GLU A 50 -8.55 8.50 -9.84
CA GLU A 50 -7.24 8.84 -10.43
C GLU A 50 -7.22 8.59 -11.95
N GLY A 51 -7.76 7.45 -12.41
CA GLY A 51 -7.83 7.13 -13.83
C GLY A 51 -8.73 8.08 -14.63
N LEU A 52 -9.83 8.56 -14.05
CA LEU A 52 -10.76 9.49 -14.70
C LEU A 52 -10.18 10.90 -14.88
N LEU A 53 -9.19 11.29 -14.08
CA LEU A 53 -8.47 12.57 -14.20
C LEU A 53 -7.43 12.56 -15.33
N ARG A 54 -7.10 11.40 -15.89
CA ARG A 54 -6.08 11.26 -16.94
C ARG A 54 -6.70 11.18 -18.32
N ASP A 55 -6.06 11.83 -19.29
CA ASP A 55 -6.47 11.79 -20.70
C ASP A 55 -5.81 10.62 -21.47
N ASP A 56 -4.72 10.07 -20.93
CA ASP A 56 -3.98 8.93 -21.49
C ASP A 56 -4.42 7.58 -20.91
N VAL A 57 -5.50 7.56 -20.10
CA VAL A 57 -6.11 6.35 -19.55
C VAL A 57 -7.56 6.25 -20.01
N GLU A 58 -7.98 5.04 -20.38
CA GLU A 58 -9.38 4.69 -20.61
C GLU A 58 -9.78 3.50 -19.74
N ILE A 59 -10.77 3.69 -18.88
CA ILE A 59 -11.32 2.61 -18.07
C ILE A 59 -12.42 1.93 -18.87
N VAL A 60 -12.13 0.76 -19.43
CA VAL A 60 -13.01 0.06 -20.37
C VAL A 60 -13.94 -0.98 -19.74
N ALA A 61 -13.59 -1.45 -18.53
CA ALA A 61 -14.37 -2.45 -17.81
C ALA A 61 -14.21 -2.33 -16.30
N ILE A 62 -15.28 -2.62 -15.56
CA ILE A 62 -15.30 -2.75 -14.10
C ILE A 62 -16.00 -4.04 -13.68
N CYS A 63 -15.55 -4.64 -12.57
CA CYS A 63 -16.14 -5.84 -12.00
C CYS A 63 -16.32 -5.69 -10.50
N ASP A 64 -17.53 -5.90 -10.01
CA ASP A 64 -17.83 -6.00 -8.58
C ASP A 64 -19.08 -6.86 -8.37
N ILE A 65 -19.16 -7.55 -7.23
CA ILE A 65 -20.35 -8.34 -6.86
C ILE A 65 -21.44 -7.49 -6.21
N GLN A 66 -21.09 -6.28 -5.78
CA GLN A 66 -22.01 -5.38 -5.08
C GLN A 66 -22.53 -4.27 -6.00
N GLU A 67 -23.82 -4.26 -6.23
CA GLU A 67 -24.50 -3.24 -7.03
C GLU A 67 -24.29 -1.81 -6.48
N SER A 68 -24.18 -1.66 -5.16
CA SER A 68 -23.90 -0.37 -4.54
C SER A 68 -22.53 0.22 -4.97
N SER A 69 -21.51 -0.64 -5.12
CA SER A 69 -20.18 -0.25 -5.61
C SER A 69 -20.24 0.16 -7.08
N LEU A 70 -20.90 -0.63 -7.93
CA LEU A 70 -21.10 -0.31 -9.35
C LEU A 70 -21.86 1.00 -9.54
N LYS A 71 -22.96 1.19 -8.79
CA LYS A 71 -23.76 2.42 -8.82
C LYS A 71 -22.92 3.66 -8.48
N TYR A 72 -22.06 3.55 -7.45
CA TYR A 72 -21.16 4.65 -7.09
C TYR A 72 -20.20 4.97 -8.22
N CYS A 73 -19.59 3.96 -8.84
CA CYS A 73 -18.67 4.15 -9.96
C CYS A 73 -19.37 4.79 -11.17
N ARG A 74 -20.56 4.33 -11.55
CA ARG A 74 -21.34 4.99 -12.62
C ARG A 74 -21.49 6.49 -12.37
N ALA A 75 -21.79 6.88 -11.13
CA ALA A 75 -21.90 8.30 -10.79
C ALA A 75 -20.58 9.06 -10.96
N GLN A 76 -19.42 8.45 -10.67
CA GLN A 76 -18.10 9.05 -10.92
C GLN A 76 -17.88 9.28 -12.43
N PHE A 77 -18.18 8.31 -13.28
CA PHE A 77 -18.05 8.46 -14.75
C PHE A 77 -18.96 9.54 -15.29
N VAL A 78 -20.23 9.59 -14.87
CA VAL A 78 -21.18 10.64 -15.26
C VAL A 78 -20.66 12.02 -14.86
N LYS A 79 -20.19 12.16 -13.61
CA LYS A 79 -19.62 13.43 -13.12
C LYS A 79 -18.38 13.85 -13.92
N ALA A 80 -17.52 12.89 -14.27
CA ALA A 80 -16.33 13.14 -15.09
C ALA A 80 -16.62 13.33 -16.59
N LYS A 81 -17.89 13.20 -17.02
CA LYS A 81 -18.30 13.23 -18.43
C LYS A 81 -17.53 12.24 -19.31
N LYS A 82 -17.19 11.08 -18.76
CA LYS A 82 -16.50 9.99 -19.47
C LYS A 82 -17.53 8.90 -19.81
N LYS A 83 -17.20 8.09 -20.85
CA LYS A 83 -18.01 6.94 -21.27
C LYS A 83 -18.10 5.90 -20.15
N LEU A 84 -19.28 5.35 -19.90
CA LEU A 84 -19.47 4.27 -18.94
C LEU A 84 -18.71 3.01 -19.40
N PRO A 85 -17.99 2.34 -18.50
CA PRO A 85 -17.30 1.08 -18.80
C PRO A 85 -18.29 -0.08 -18.92
N ALA A 86 -17.85 -1.19 -19.51
CA ALA A 86 -18.59 -2.45 -19.42
C ALA A 86 -18.57 -2.97 -17.97
N GLU A 87 -19.69 -3.47 -17.49
CA GLU A 87 -19.84 -3.96 -16.12
C GLU A 87 -19.93 -5.48 -16.08
N TYR A 88 -19.23 -6.08 -15.12
CA TYR A 88 -19.22 -7.51 -14.88
C TYR A 88 -19.64 -7.77 -13.42
N THR A 89 -20.69 -8.54 -13.22
CA THR A 89 -21.27 -8.86 -11.91
C THR A 89 -21.92 -10.23 -11.93
N GLY A 90 -22.56 -10.62 -10.83
CA GLY A 90 -23.34 -11.86 -10.73
C GLY A 90 -22.61 -13.05 -10.12
N GLY A 91 -21.40 -12.84 -9.56
CA GLY A 91 -20.68 -13.87 -8.81
C GLY A 91 -19.20 -13.62 -8.72
N LEU A 92 -18.53 -14.40 -7.87
CA LEU A 92 -17.10 -14.26 -7.59
C LEU A 92 -16.24 -14.51 -8.84
N ASP A 93 -16.73 -15.23 -9.84
CA ASP A 93 -16.02 -15.54 -11.08
C ASP A 93 -16.26 -14.54 -12.23
N ALA A 94 -17.10 -13.50 -12.00
CA ALA A 94 -17.45 -12.53 -13.03
C ALA A 94 -16.21 -11.81 -13.63
N TYR A 95 -15.14 -11.65 -12.85
CA TYR A 95 -13.89 -11.04 -13.31
C TYR A 95 -13.22 -11.83 -14.45
N LYS A 96 -13.46 -13.14 -14.59
CA LYS A 96 -12.90 -13.96 -15.67
C LYS A 96 -13.39 -13.47 -17.04
N LYS A 97 -14.68 -13.11 -17.15
CA LYS A 97 -15.25 -12.53 -18.37
C LYS A 97 -14.65 -11.14 -18.69
N LEU A 98 -14.29 -10.37 -17.69
CA LEU A 98 -13.55 -9.12 -17.87
C LEU A 98 -12.16 -9.41 -18.46
N LEU A 99 -11.46 -10.43 -17.94
CA LEU A 99 -10.12 -10.80 -18.40
C LEU A 99 -10.10 -11.38 -19.82
N ASP A 100 -11.21 -11.96 -20.31
CA ASP A 100 -11.34 -12.47 -21.70
C ASP A 100 -11.30 -11.36 -22.76
N ARG A 101 -11.53 -10.10 -22.37
CA ARG A 101 -11.48 -8.95 -23.28
C ARG A 101 -10.06 -8.74 -23.84
N LYS A 102 -9.99 -8.45 -25.14
CA LYS A 102 -8.73 -8.19 -25.84
C LYS A 102 -8.32 -6.71 -25.82
N ASP A 103 -9.24 -5.83 -25.45
CA ASP A 103 -9.05 -4.38 -25.39
C ASP A 103 -8.67 -3.88 -23.97
N ILE A 104 -8.10 -4.72 -23.12
CA ILE A 104 -7.55 -4.39 -21.81
C ILE A 104 -6.05 -4.61 -21.82
N ASP A 105 -5.27 -3.59 -21.46
CA ASP A 105 -3.81 -3.63 -21.38
C ASP A 105 -3.33 -3.99 -19.96
N GLY A 106 -4.06 -3.54 -18.94
CA GLY A 106 -3.77 -3.83 -17.53
C GLY A 106 -5.02 -3.85 -16.67
N VAL A 107 -4.90 -4.44 -15.49
CA VAL A 107 -5.98 -4.49 -14.50
C VAL A 107 -5.53 -3.98 -13.15
N ILE A 108 -6.46 -3.29 -12.47
CA ILE A 108 -6.33 -2.91 -11.06
C ILE A 108 -7.20 -3.87 -10.25
N ILE A 109 -6.59 -4.54 -9.27
CA ILE A 109 -7.26 -5.48 -8.36
C ILE A 109 -7.33 -4.84 -6.98
N ALA A 110 -8.56 -4.59 -6.49
CA ALA A 110 -8.82 -3.96 -5.20
C ALA A 110 -9.98 -4.66 -4.47
N THR A 111 -9.99 -5.97 -4.53
CA THR A 111 -10.90 -6.87 -3.83
C THR A 111 -10.41 -7.16 -2.40
N PRO A 112 -11.16 -7.86 -1.55
CA PRO A 112 -10.63 -8.41 -0.29
C PRO A 112 -9.43 -9.34 -0.50
N TRP A 113 -8.51 -9.35 0.47
CA TRP A 113 -7.19 -10.00 0.38
C TRP A 113 -7.19 -11.45 -0.10
N GLN A 114 -8.19 -12.24 0.30
CA GLN A 114 -8.30 -13.66 -0.07
C GLN A 114 -8.46 -13.89 -1.58
N PHE A 115 -8.81 -12.88 -2.36
CA PHE A 115 -9.00 -12.99 -3.81
C PHE A 115 -7.80 -12.49 -4.61
N HIS A 116 -6.86 -11.76 -4.00
CA HIS A 116 -5.75 -11.10 -4.69
C HIS A 116 -4.90 -12.10 -5.50
N LYS A 117 -4.49 -13.21 -4.88
CA LYS A 117 -3.67 -14.23 -5.54
C LYS A 117 -4.32 -14.81 -6.79
N GLU A 118 -5.56 -15.28 -6.67
CA GLU A 118 -6.25 -15.95 -7.78
C GLU A 118 -6.55 -15.01 -8.93
N GLN A 119 -7.00 -13.79 -8.61
CA GLN A 119 -7.29 -12.77 -9.61
C GLN A 119 -6.03 -12.29 -10.31
N SER A 120 -4.92 -12.12 -9.59
CA SER A 120 -3.62 -11.74 -10.15
C SER A 120 -3.07 -12.81 -11.07
N ILE A 121 -3.13 -14.08 -10.68
CA ILE A 121 -2.73 -15.20 -11.51
C ILE A 121 -3.55 -15.28 -12.81
N ALA A 122 -4.87 -15.13 -12.70
CA ALA A 122 -5.76 -15.15 -13.86
C ALA A 122 -5.45 -13.98 -14.81
N ALA A 123 -5.19 -12.79 -14.28
CA ALA A 123 -4.85 -11.61 -15.07
C ALA A 123 -3.51 -11.76 -15.80
N MET A 124 -2.46 -12.24 -15.13
CA MET A 124 -1.17 -12.51 -15.77
C MET A 124 -1.29 -13.57 -16.87
N ARG A 125 -2.05 -14.65 -16.66
CA ARG A 125 -2.31 -15.67 -17.70
C ARG A 125 -3.11 -15.12 -18.88
N ALA A 126 -3.95 -14.12 -18.66
CA ALA A 126 -4.65 -13.40 -19.72
C ALA A 126 -3.77 -12.34 -20.42
N GLY A 127 -2.48 -12.23 -20.05
CA GLY A 127 -1.53 -11.27 -20.62
C GLY A 127 -1.76 -9.83 -20.20
N LYS A 128 -2.45 -9.59 -19.07
CA LYS A 128 -2.77 -8.23 -18.56
C LYS A 128 -1.79 -7.85 -17.48
N TYR A 129 -1.18 -6.65 -17.59
CA TYR A 129 -0.43 -6.08 -16.49
C TYR A 129 -1.27 -6.04 -15.21
N VAL A 130 -0.66 -6.35 -14.08
CA VAL A 130 -1.39 -6.44 -12.80
C VAL A 130 -0.92 -5.35 -11.86
N GLY A 131 -1.82 -4.45 -11.47
CA GLY A 131 -1.72 -3.59 -10.31
C GLY A 131 -2.63 -4.13 -9.21
N CYS A 132 -2.06 -4.70 -8.15
CA CYS A 132 -2.82 -5.30 -7.06
C CYS A 132 -2.68 -4.48 -5.79
N GLU A 133 -3.78 -4.19 -5.11
CA GLU A 133 -3.75 -3.61 -3.77
C GLU A 133 -3.05 -4.54 -2.78
N VAL A 134 -2.57 -3.96 -1.71
CA VAL A 134 -1.88 -4.66 -0.62
C VAL A 134 -2.85 -5.55 0.16
N ILE A 135 -2.45 -6.73 0.53
CA ILE A 135 -1.21 -7.50 0.35
C ILE A 135 -1.34 -8.46 -0.86
N ALA A 136 -0.21 -8.90 -1.43
CA ALA A 136 -0.21 -9.76 -2.62
C ALA A 136 -0.86 -11.14 -2.39
N GLY A 137 -0.62 -11.75 -1.25
CA GLY A 137 -1.12 -13.07 -0.87
C GLY A 137 -1.17 -13.25 0.64
N ILE A 138 -1.83 -14.31 1.09
CA ILE A 138 -2.12 -14.56 2.52
C ILE A 138 -1.20 -15.63 3.11
N THR A 139 -0.81 -16.61 2.30
CA THR A 139 0.07 -17.71 2.70
C THR A 139 1.39 -17.63 1.95
N GLU A 140 2.45 -18.21 2.51
CA GLU A 140 3.74 -18.29 1.80
C GLU A 140 3.57 -18.96 0.44
N LYS A 141 2.74 -19.99 0.35
CA LYS A 141 2.42 -20.67 -0.91
C LYS A 141 1.80 -19.73 -1.97
N ASP A 142 0.95 -18.80 -1.56
CA ASP A 142 0.34 -17.85 -2.50
C ASP A 142 1.40 -17.01 -3.20
N HIS A 143 2.44 -16.61 -2.48
CA HIS A 143 3.54 -15.82 -3.04
C HIS A 143 4.35 -16.63 -4.07
N TRP A 144 4.63 -17.90 -3.76
CA TRP A 144 5.29 -18.80 -4.73
C TRP A 144 4.42 -19.11 -5.94
N ASP A 145 3.10 -19.24 -5.78
CA ASP A 145 2.17 -19.43 -6.89
C ASP A 145 2.14 -18.21 -7.84
N ILE A 146 2.13 -16.99 -7.28
CA ILE A 146 2.22 -15.75 -8.07
C ILE A 146 3.55 -15.69 -8.82
N LEU A 147 4.67 -15.95 -8.14
CA LEU A 147 5.99 -15.95 -8.77
C LEU A 147 6.10 -16.97 -9.90
N LYS A 148 5.57 -18.18 -9.69
CA LYS A 148 5.54 -19.22 -10.73
C LYS A 148 4.86 -18.72 -11.99
N VAL A 149 3.68 -18.10 -11.87
CA VAL A 149 2.94 -17.61 -13.04
C VAL A 149 3.64 -16.41 -13.68
N TYR A 150 4.24 -15.51 -12.87
CA TYR A 150 5.10 -14.47 -13.41
C TYR A 150 6.29 -15.06 -14.20
N ASP A 151 6.95 -16.11 -13.70
CA ASP A 151 8.05 -16.77 -14.40
C ASP A 151 7.60 -17.43 -15.71
N GLU A 152 6.36 -17.96 -15.75
CA GLU A 152 5.76 -18.57 -16.95
C GLU A 152 5.37 -17.51 -17.99
N THR A 153 4.75 -16.41 -17.57
CA THR A 153 4.12 -15.44 -18.47
C THR A 153 4.98 -14.22 -18.76
N LYS A 154 5.89 -13.86 -17.86
CA LYS A 154 6.67 -12.61 -17.85
C LYS A 154 5.81 -11.34 -17.83
N VAL A 155 4.52 -11.47 -17.53
CA VAL A 155 3.61 -10.34 -17.41
C VAL A 155 3.90 -9.59 -16.10
N PRO A 156 4.16 -8.27 -16.13
CA PRO A 156 4.48 -7.50 -14.94
C PRO A 156 3.36 -7.49 -13.89
N TYR A 157 3.78 -7.61 -12.65
CA TYR A 157 2.96 -7.55 -11.45
C TYR A 157 3.51 -6.47 -10.51
N MET A 158 2.63 -5.63 -10.00
CA MET A 158 2.94 -4.56 -9.06
C MET A 158 1.96 -4.57 -7.89
N THR A 159 2.46 -4.61 -6.66
CA THR A 159 1.67 -4.20 -5.51
C THR A 159 1.58 -2.68 -5.45
N LEU A 160 0.36 -2.15 -5.32
CA LEU A 160 0.12 -0.71 -5.35
C LEU A 160 0.41 -0.06 -3.97
N GLU A 161 1.64 -0.24 -3.48
CA GLU A 161 2.09 0.31 -2.21
C GLU A 161 2.38 1.81 -2.34
N ASN A 162 1.40 2.63 -2.01
CA ASN A 162 1.43 4.07 -2.19
C ASN A 162 2.38 4.78 -1.22
N VAL A 163 2.66 4.21 -0.03
CA VAL A 163 3.53 4.85 0.97
C VAL A 163 4.97 4.97 0.48
N CYS A 164 5.41 4.10 -0.44
CA CYS A 164 6.71 4.26 -1.10
C CYS A 164 6.86 5.64 -1.78
N TYR A 165 5.76 6.30 -2.12
CA TYR A 165 5.72 7.60 -2.78
C TYR A 165 5.33 8.76 -1.86
N ARG A 166 5.17 8.57 -0.55
CA ARG A 166 4.91 9.67 0.39
C ARG A 166 6.07 10.67 0.33
N ARG A 167 5.77 11.98 0.28
CA ARG A 167 6.77 13.01 -0.03
C ARG A 167 7.97 12.99 0.91
N ASP A 168 7.74 12.89 2.20
CA ASP A 168 8.81 12.82 3.20
C ASP A 168 9.60 11.50 3.12
N VAL A 169 8.92 10.37 2.84
CA VAL A 169 9.57 9.07 2.59
C VAL A 169 10.49 9.17 1.38
N MET A 170 10.04 9.79 0.29
CA MET A 170 10.88 9.98 -0.90
C MET A 170 12.00 11.00 -0.68
N ALA A 171 11.77 12.04 0.12
CA ALA A 171 12.83 12.97 0.51
C ALA A 171 13.91 12.25 1.34
N ALA A 172 13.50 11.42 2.31
CA ALA A 172 14.43 10.59 3.09
C ALA A 172 15.16 9.57 2.19
N LEU A 173 14.49 8.98 1.17
CA LEU A 173 15.14 8.14 0.17
C LEU A 173 16.21 8.91 -0.61
N ASN A 174 15.91 10.13 -1.03
CA ASN A 174 16.88 10.98 -1.72
C ASN A 174 18.06 11.36 -0.81
N MET A 175 17.82 11.59 0.49
CA MET A 175 18.90 11.79 1.48
C MET A 175 19.76 10.54 1.63
N ALA A 176 19.15 9.36 1.76
CA ALA A 176 19.88 8.09 1.87
C ALA A 176 20.76 7.83 0.63
N ARG A 177 20.23 8.03 -0.57
CA ARG A 177 20.97 7.88 -1.84
C ARG A 177 22.10 8.88 -2.02
N GLN A 178 21.99 10.07 -1.41
CA GLN A 178 23.07 11.06 -1.37
C GLN A 178 24.03 10.86 -0.19
N ASN A 179 23.95 9.72 0.49
CA ASN A 179 24.77 9.36 1.63
C ASN A 179 24.72 10.39 2.79
N VAL A 180 23.56 11.05 3.00
CA VAL A 180 23.42 12.07 4.04
C VAL A 180 23.42 11.45 5.44
N PHE A 181 22.88 10.23 5.56
CA PHE A 181 22.85 9.46 6.81
C PHE A 181 24.11 8.62 7.05
N GLY A 182 25.07 8.60 6.09
CA GLY A 182 26.15 7.65 6.11
C GLY A 182 25.69 6.21 5.79
N GLU A 183 26.44 5.22 6.26
CA GLU A 183 26.04 3.81 6.14
C GLU A 183 24.81 3.53 7.00
N LEU A 184 23.74 2.98 6.39
CA LEU A 184 22.50 2.71 7.08
C LEU A 184 22.63 1.49 7.99
N ILE A 185 22.17 1.60 9.23
CA ILE A 185 22.36 0.59 10.28
C ILE A 185 21.02 0.03 10.78
N HIS A 186 20.04 0.91 11.02
CA HIS A 186 18.76 0.50 11.59
C HIS A 186 17.61 1.32 11.00
N LEU A 187 16.53 0.63 10.63
CA LEU A 187 15.35 1.25 10.06
C LEU A 187 14.09 0.78 10.80
N GLU A 188 13.12 1.68 10.91
CA GLU A 188 11.80 1.35 11.46
C GLU A 188 10.71 1.81 10.49
N GLY A 189 9.55 1.14 10.58
CA GLY A 189 8.33 1.51 9.89
C GLY A 189 7.15 0.70 10.39
N GLY A 190 5.98 0.89 9.80
CA GLY A 190 4.83 0.09 10.20
C GLY A 190 3.51 0.64 9.67
N TYR A 191 2.42 0.07 10.16
CA TYR A 191 1.08 0.59 9.98
C TYR A 191 0.46 0.89 11.34
N GLN A 192 0.53 2.13 11.74
CA GLN A 192 0.13 2.61 13.06
C GLN A 192 -1.03 3.59 12.89
N HIS A 193 -2.25 3.07 12.86
CA HIS A 193 -3.46 3.80 12.51
C HIS A 193 -4.66 3.29 13.32
N ASP A 194 -5.37 4.17 14.01
CA ASP A 194 -6.61 3.78 14.68
C ASP A 194 -7.69 3.38 13.65
N LEU A 195 -7.80 2.07 13.38
CA LEU A 195 -8.77 1.53 12.43
C LEU A 195 -10.07 1.03 13.08
N ARG A 196 -10.27 1.24 14.37
CA ARG A 196 -11.44 0.70 15.07
C ARG A 196 -12.75 1.16 14.43
N GLY A 197 -12.83 2.42 13.99
CA GLY A 197 -13.99 2.95 13.26
C GLY A 197 -14.13 2.44 11.81
N VAL A 198 -13.11 1.80 11.24
CA VAL A 198 -13.13 1.14 9.92
C VAL A 198 -13.50 -0.34 10.08
N LEU A 199 -13.00 -0.98 11.13
CA LEU A 199 -13.26 -2.40 11.43
C LEU A 199 -14.69 -2.66 11.89
N PHE A 200 -15.36 -1.66 12.45
CA PHE A 200 -16.74 -1.77 12.95
C PHE A 200 -17.61 -0.62 12.45
N ASN A 201 -18.88 -0.90 12.19
CA ASN A 201 -19.88 0.13 11.86
C ASN A 201 -21.31 -0.28 12.26
N ASP A 202 -22.28 0.52 11.87
CA ASP A 202 -23.72 0.30 12.16
C ASP A 202 -24.46 -0.48 11.05
N GLY A 203 -23.74 -1.03 10.08
CA GLY A 203 -24.30 -1.68 8.90
C GLY A 203 -24.81 -0.73 7.82
N LYS A 204 -24.70 0.59 8.02
CA LYS A 204 -25.20 1.64 7.10
C LYS A 204 -24.13 2.66 6.72
N SER A 205 -23.30 3.02 7.68
CA SER A 205 -22.25 4.04 7.53
C SER A 205 -20.88 3.41 7.44
N PHE A 206 -19.99 3.94 6.62
CA PHE A 206 -18.65 3.36 6.38
C PHE A 206 -17.69 3.46 7.56
N SER A 207 -17.95 4.30 8.55
CA SER A 207 -17.05 4.49 9.69
C SER A 207 -17.71 5.14 10.90
N GLY A 208 -17.12 4.93 12.07
CA GLY A 208 -17.30 5.74 13.28
C GLY A 208 -18.55 5.50 14.11
N LYS A 209 -19.46 4.60 13.70
CA LYS A 209 -20.69 4.29 14.45
C LYS A 209 -20.92 2.80 14.50
N GLY A 210 -21.36 2.30 15.68
CA GLY A 210 -21.72 0.90 15.87
C GLY A 210 -20.54 -0.03 16.08
N ALA A 211 -20.88 -1.32 16.28
CA ALA A 211 -19.93 -2.37 16.65
C ALA A 211 -20.17 -3.66 15.83
N GLU A 212 -20.83 -3.52 14.68
CA GLU A 212 -21.11 -4.66 13.81
C GLU A 212 -19.98 -4.84 12.79
N PHE A 213 -19.74 -6.10 12.39
CA PHE A 213 -18.87 -6.50 11.30
C PHE A 213 -19.39 -7.75 10.61
N GLY A 214 -18.82 -8.11 9.48
CA GLY A 214 -19.25 -9.24 8.65
C GLY A 214 -20.10 -8.81 7.46
N PRO A 215 -20.57 -9.77 6.63
CA PRO A 215 -21.17 -9.52 5.31
C PRO A 215 -22.38 -8.58 5.31
N GLN A 216 -23.08 -8.45 6.45
CA GLN A 216 -24.25 -7.58 6.61
C GLN A 216 -23.89 -6.11 6.83
N THR A 217 -22.62 -5.77 6.96
CA THR A 217 -22.14 -4.40 7.18
C THR A 217 -21.73 -3.74 5.86
N VAL A 218 -21.07 -2.60 5.93
CA VAL A 218 -20.58 -1.86 4.75
C VAL A 218 -19.07 -1.62 4.82
N GLY A 219 -18.45 -1.42 3.67
CA GLY A 219 -17.02 -1.14 3.58
C GLY A 219 -16.13 -2.27 4.08
N GLU A 220 -15.01 -1.94 4.71
CA GLU A 220 -14.01 -2.93 5.14
C GLU A 220 -14.47 -3.79 6.34
N ALA A 221 -15.38 -3.31 7.15
CA ALA A 221 -15.99 -4.11 8.23
C ALA A 221 -16.67 -5.39 7.73
N GLN A 222 -17.03 -5.46 6.44
CA GLN A 222 -17.62 -6.65 5.83
C GLN A 222 -16.68 -7.86 5.84
N TRP A 223 -15.36 -7.62 5.78
CA TRP A 223 -14.38 -8.69 5.58
C TRP A 223 -13.12 -8.54 6.43
N ARG A 224 -12.63 -7.31 6.66
CA ARG A 224 -11.32 -7.08 7.28
C ARG A 224 -11.28 -7.46 8.75
N THR A 225 -12.35 -7.24 9.49
CA THR A 225 -12.41 -7.54 10.93
C THR A 225 -12.30 -9.03 11.21
N GLN A 226 -12.81 -9.88 10.31
CA GLN A 226 -12.69 -11.33 10.46
C GLN A 226 -11.22 -11.80 10.49
N TRP A 227 -10.32 -11.12 9.78
CA TRP A 227 -8.88 -11.41 9.84
C TRP A 227 -8.30 -11.24 11.24
N ASN A 228 -8.77 -10.23 11.99
CA ASN A 228 -8.35 -10.00 13.38
C ASN A 228 -8.92 -11.05 14.35
N VAL A 229 -10.03 -11.70 14.00
CA VAL A 229 -10.59 -12.82 14.76
C VAL A 229 -9.76 -14.09 14.53
N ASP A 230 -9.36 -14.35 13.29
CA ASP A 230 -8.84 -15.64 12.88
C ASP A 230 -7.31 -15.74 12.92
N ARG A 231 -6.61 -14.62 12.84
CA ARG A 231 -5.15 -14.57 12.66
C ARG A 231 -4.47 -13.69 13.70
N ASP A 232 -3.18 -13.96 13.97
CA ASP A 232 -2.30 -13.16 14.84
C ASP A 232 -0.97 -12.94 14.15
N GLY A 233 -0.59 -11.69 13.95
CA GLY A 233 0.63 -11.30 13.24
C GLY A 233 0.56 -9.89 12.69
N ASP A 234 1.57 -9.51 11.93
CA ASP A 234 1.53 -8.29 11.13
C ASP A 234 0.73 -8.56 9.85
N ILE A 235 -0.57 -8.23 9.90
CA ILE A 235 -1.49 -8.47 8.77
C ILE A 235 -1.47 -7.35 7.72
N TYR A 236 -0.63 -6.32 7.90
CA TYR A 236 -0.53 -5.20 6.97
C TYR A 236 0.89 -4.59 6.93
N PRO A 237 1.94 -5.40 6.62
CA PRO A 237 3.34 -4.97 6.76
C PRO A 237 3.81 -4.00 5.67
N THR A 238 3.11 -3.92 4.53
CA THR A 238 3.65 -3.32 3.31
C THR A 238 3.92 -1.82 3.42
N HIS A 239 3.08 -1.09 4.18
CA HIS A 239 3.26 0.35 4.41
C HIS A 239 4.57 0.69 5.13
N GLY A 240 5.03 -0.18 6.04
CA GLY A 240 6.33 -0.03 6.67
C GLY A 240 7.46 -0.63 5.83
N ALA A 241 7.27 -1.85 5.35
CA ALA A 241 8.30 -2.61 4.64
C ALA A 241 8.67 -2.00 3.28
N GLY A 242 7.68 -1.56 2.49
CA GLY A 242 7.92 -1.04 1.14
C GLY A 242 8.94 0.11 1.11
N PRO A 243 8.74 1.20 1.87
CA PRO A 243 9.72 2.27 1.95
C PRO A 243 11.09 1.83 2.47
N VAL A 244 11.12 1.03 3.54
CA VAL A 244 12.36 0.54 4.14
C VAL A 244 13.18 -0.29 3.14
N MET A 245 12.52 -1.14 2.37
CA MET A 245 13.17 -1.93 1.32
C MET A 245 13.89 -1.06 0.28
N ASN A 246 13.33 0.09 -0.05
CA ASN A 246 13.94 1.02 -1.01
C ASN A 246 15.13 1.79 -0.42
N TYR A 247 15.20 2.01 0.90
CA TYR A 247 16.34 2.67 1.54
C TYR A 247 17.60 1.81 1.53
N ILE A 248 17.45 0.50 1.66
CA ILE A 248 18.56 -0.45 1.81
C ILE A 248 18.63 -1.47 0.67
N ASP A 249 18.04 -1.14 -0.48
CA ASP A 249 18.12 -1.89 -1.74
C ASP A 249 17.76 -3.38 -1.62
N ILE A 250 16.73 -3.72 -0.83
CA ILE A 250 16.23 -5.10 -0.74
C ILE A 250 15.83 -5.60 -2.13
N ASN A 251 16.20 -6.83 -2.45
CA ASN A 251 16.13 -7.47 -3.77
C ASN A 251 17.06 -6.86 -4.85
N ARG A 252 17.91 -5.88 -4.51
CA ARG A 252 18.77 -5.14 -5.45
C ARG A 252 20.14 -4.83 -4.84
N GLY A 253 20.83 -5.82 -4.32
CA GLY A 253 22.11 -5.73 -3.61
C GLY A 253 22.02 -6.17 -2.16
N ASN A 254 20.79 -6.29 -1.63
CA ASN A 254 20.51 -6.72 -0.26
C ASN A 254 19.30 -7.65 -0.22
N SER A 255 19.06 -8.33 0.89
CA SER A 255 17.88 -9.17 1.10
C SER A 255 17.52 -9.29 2.59
N PHE A 256 16.23 -9.49 2.89
CA PHE A 256 15.81 -9.94 4.20
C PHE A 256 16.23 -11.40 4.41
N THR A 257 16.74 -11.72 5.60
CA THR A 257 17.24 -13.07 5.90
C THR A 257 16.30 -13.85 6.81
N ASN A 258 15.91 -13.24 7.91
CA ASN A 258 14.97 -13.84 8.87
C ASN A 258 14.21 -12.76 9.64
N LEU A 259 13.08 -13.13 10.21
CA LEU A 259 12.31 -12.29 11.13
C LEU A 259 11.94 -13.02 12.41
N VAL A 260 11.68 -12.24 13.45
CA VAL A 260 11.03 -12.66 14.70
C VAL A 260 9.91 -11.67 15.01
N SER A 261 8.75 -12.19 15.42
CA SER A 261 7.60 -11.34 15.76
C SER A 261 7.15 -11.56 17.20
N PHE A 262 6.66 -10.49 17.81
CA PHE A 262 6.02 -10.47 19.13
C PHE A 262 4.66 -9.79 19.02
N SER A 263 3.66 -10.36 19.68
CA SER A 263 2.31 -9.83 19.70
C SER A 263 1.89 -9.52 21.14
N SER A 264 1.26 -8.38 21.34
CA SER A 264 0.70 -8.01 22.63
C SER A 264 -0.60 -8.78 22.92
N LYS A 265 -1.16 -8.64 24.12
CA LYS A 265 -2.53 -9.09 24.38
C LYS A 265 -3.51 -8.37 23.45
N SER A 266 -4.62 -9.04 23.10
CA SER A 266 -5.72 -8.48 22.30
C SER A 266 -6.87 -8.10 23.20
N ILE A 267 -7.12 -6.81 23.37
CA ILE A 267 -8.21 -6.27 24.22
C ILE A 267 -8.78 -4.94 23.70
N GLY A 268 -8.05 -4.24 22.84
CA GLY A 268 -8.41 -2.90 22.36
C GLY A 268 -9.74 -2.89 21.63
N LEU A 269 -9.97 -3.87 20.72
CA LEU A 269 -11.23 -3.99 19.97
C LEU A 269 -12.41 -4.27 20.90
N ASN A 270 -12.26 -5.16 21.89
CA ASN A 270 -13.33 -5.45 22.88
C ASN A 270 -13.71 -4.18 23.64
N LYS A 271 -12.73 -3.41 24.12
CA LYS A 271 -12.96 -2.15 24.84
C LYS A 271 -13.59 -1.07 23.97
N TYR A 272 -13.22 -1.03 22.68
CA TYR A 272 -13.87 -0.14 21.72
C TYR A 272 -15.34 -0.48 21.54
N ILE A 273 -15.67 -1.75 21.35
CA ILE A 273 -17.05 -2.25 21.19
C ILE A 273 -17.88 -1.90 22.42
N ASP A 274 -17.38 -2.20 23.63
CA ASP A 274 -18.06 -1.86 24.89
C ASP A 274 -18.33 -0.35 25.02
N LYS A 275 -17.40 0.49 24.54
CA LYS A 275 -17.53 1.94 24.58
C LYS A 275 -18.60 2.48 23.62
N VAL A 276 -18.61 1.99 22.36
CA VAL A 276 -19.49 2.54 21.31
C VAL A 276 -20.86 1.88 21.28
N SER A 277 -20.97 0.66 21.81
CA SER A 277 -22.21 -0.14 21.83
C SER A 277 -22.25 -1.01 23.10
N PRO A 278 -22.52 -0.41 24.28
CA PRO A 278 -22.55 -1.14 25.54
C PRO A 278 -23.49 -2.36 25.49
N GLY A 279 -23.00 -3.51 25.94
CA GLY A 279 -23.76 -4.75 25.94
C GLY A 279 -23.84 -5.48 24.59
N ASN A 280 -23.16 -5.01 23.55
CA ASN A 280 -23.09 -5.70 22.27
C ASN A 280 -22.37 -7.03 22.40
N LYS A 281 -22.93 -8.09 21.82
CA LYS A 281 -22.36 -9.44 21.87
C LYS A 281 -20.94 -9.55 21.30
N ASN A 282 -20.58 -8.70 20.35
CA ASN A 282 -19.28 -8.69 19.72
C ASN A 282 -18.15 -8.29 20.68
N SER A 283 -18.46 -7.63 21.80
CA SER A 283 -17.45 -7.32 22.83
C SER A 283 -16.90 -8.57 23.56
N LYS A 284 -17.55 -9.72 23.39
CA LYS A 284 -17.14 -11.02 23.96
C LYS A 284 -16.36 -11.89 22.96
N ILE A 285 -16.17 -11.45 21.74
CA ILE A 285 -15.39 -12.17 20.72
C ILE A 285 -13.93 -12.21 21.14
N LYS A 286 -13.32 -13.39 21.01
CA LYS A 286 -11.88 -13.55 21.22
C LYS A 286 -11.17 -13.16 19.92
N PHE A 287 -10.69 -11.93 19.82
CA PHE A 287 -9.80 -11.53 18.73
C PHE A 287 -8.42 -12.17 18.95
N LYS A 288 -7.86 -12.78 17.92
CA LYS A 288 -6.52 -13.39 17.99
C LYS A 288 -5.42 -12.38 17.75
N ASN A 289 -5.64 -11.46 16.79
CA ASN A 289 -4.63 -10.46 16.48
C ASN A 289 -4.35 -9.58 17.68
N GLY A 290 -3.09 -9.53 18.13
CA GLY A 290 -2.68 -8.67 19.22
C GLY A 290 -2.93 -7.19 18.91
N ASP A 291 -3.09 -6.38 19.93
CA ASP A 291 -3.34 -4.94 19.73
C ASP A 291 -2.15 -4.24 19.06
N VAL A 292 -0.93 -4.73 19.35
CA VAL A 292 0.31 -4.31 18.71
C VAL A 292 1.16 -5.54 18.38
N THR A 293 1.59 -5.66 17.14
CA THR A 293 2.57 -6.66 16.72
C THR A 293 3.86 -5.95 16.30
N THR A 294 4.99 -6.40 16.86
CA THR A 294 6.32 -5.89 16.50
C THR A 294 7.13 -7.01 15.86
N THR A 295 7.72 -6.73 14.72
CA THR A 295 8.51 -7.68 13.94
C THR A 295 9.92 -7.12 13.73
N MET A 296 10.94 -7.87 14.16
CA MET A 296 12.35 -7.58 13.91
C MET A 296 12.84 -8.40 12.73
N ILE A 297 13.54 -7.77 11.80
CA ILE A 297 14.04 -8.39 10.57
C ILE A 297 15.54 -8.13 10.47
N ASN A 298 16.32 -9.16 10.12
CA ASN A 298 17.73 -9.05 9.77
C ASN A 298 17.92 -8.99 8.26
N CYS A 299 18.88 -8.20 7.81
CA CYS A 299 19.26 -8.07 6.41
C CYS A 299 20.61 -8.75 6.12
N ALA A 300 20.85 -9.09 4.85
CA ALA A 300 22.07 -9.80 4.42
C ALA A 300 23.31 -8.93 4.57
N ASN A 301 23.18 -7.61 4.41
CA ASN A 301 24.31 -6.68 4.56
C ASN A 301 24.50 -6.21 6.02
N GLY A 302 23.69 -6.68 6.97
CA GLY A 302 23.86 -6.46 8.41
C GLY A 302 22.92 -5.44 9.03
N GLU A 303 22.12 -4.71 8.25
CA GLU A 303 21.13 -3.79 8.79
C GLU A 303 20.00 -4.55 9.50
N THR A 304 19.34 -3.88 10.41
CA THR A 304 18.13 -4.38 11.09
C THR A 304 16.94 -3.51 10.77
N VAL A 305 15.77 -4.15 10.68
CA VAL A 305 14.50 -3.47 10.44
C VAL A 305 13.50 -3.84 11.54
N MET A 306 12.80 -2.86 12.08
CA MET A 306 11.67 -3.07 12.98
C MET A 306 10.38 -2.60 12.32
N LEU A 307 9.39 -3.49 12.24
CA LEU A 307 8.05 -3.16 11.78
C LEU A 307 7.05 -3.22 12.93
N SER A 308 6.09 -2.28 12.92
CA SER A 308 5.03 -2.22 13.93
C SER A 308 3.65 -2.16 13.29
N HIS A 309 2.79 -3.13 13.61
CA HIS A 309 1.37 -3.14 13.27
C HIS A 309 0.56 -2.77 14.51
N ASP A 310 -0.09 -1.59 14.50
CA ASP A 310 -0.87 -1.04 15.62
C ASP A 310 -2.14 -0.37 15.09
N THR A 311 -3.25 -1.12 15.04
CA THR A 311 -4.50 -0.67 14.43
C THR A 311 -5.72 -0.77 15.34
N HIS A 312 -5.56 -1.28 16.56
CA HIS A 312 -6.64 -1.58 17.49
C HIS A 312 -6.74 -0.62 18.67
N LEU A 313 -5.80 0.32 18.77
CA LEU A 313 -5.71 1.24 19.90
C LEU A 313 -5.92 2.70 19.46
N PRO A 314 -6.33 3.59 20.40
CA PRO A 314 -6.49 5.00 20.08
C PRO A 314 -5.14 5.66 19.87
N ARG A 315 -4.93 6.19 18.68
CA ARG A 315 -3.73 6.93 18.32
C ARG A 315 -3.94 7.86 17.14
N PRO A 316 -3.17 8.95 16.98
CA PRO A 316 -3.01 9.62 15.71
C PRO A 316 -2.34 8.69 14.69
N TYR A 317 -2.65 8.91 13.39
CA TYR A 317 -1.98 8.20 12.31
C TYR A 317 -0.49 8.50 12.28
N SER A 318 0.32 7.46 12.17
CA SER A 318 1.74 7.54 11.81
C SER A 318 2.18 6.23 11.17
N LEU A 319 3.36 6.25 10.54
CA LEU A 319 3.99 5.02 10.02
C LEU A 319 5.26 4.70 10.82
N GLY A 320 5.64 5.59 11.73
CA GLY A 320 6.73 5.38 12.69
C GLY A 320 8.09 5.20 12.03
N PHE A 321 8.31 5.83 10.87
CA PHE A 321 9.59 5.69 10.19
C PHE A 321 10.75 6.23 11.01
N ARG A 322 11.81 5.46 11.02
CA ARG A 322 13.16 5.83 11.44
C ARG A 322 14.14 5.39 10.37
N VAL A 323 15.00 6.26 9.95
CA VAL A 323 16.15 5.94 9.10
C VAL A 323 17.38 6.37 9.85
N GLN A 324 18.22 5.45 10.28
CA GLN A 324 19.43 5.72 11.05
C GLN A 324 20.65 5.08 10.41
N GLY A 325 21.66 5.90 10.21
CA GLY A 325 22.97 5.50 9.74
C GLY A 325 24.09 6.04 10.63
N THR A 326 25.32 5.91 10.14
CA THR A 326 26.53 6.29 10.89
C THR A 326 26.72 7.80 11.05
N GLU A 327 26.05 8.61 10.21
CA GLU A 327 26.21 10.08 10.22
C GLU A 327 24.91 10.81 10.57
N GLY A 328 23.77 10.12 10.71
CA GLY A 328 22.54 10.81 11.02
C GLY A 328 21.31 9.93 11.18
N ILE A 329 20.20 10.59 11.53
CA ILE A 329 18.92 9.94 11.81
C ILE A 329 17.75 10.84 11.39
N TRP A 330 16.71 10.20 10.85
CA TRP A 330 15.37 10.78 10.71
C TRP A 330 14.37 10.01 11.55
N MET A 331 13.46 10.73 12.20
CA MET A 331 12.34 10.20 13.00
C MET A 331 11.02 10.82 12.53
N ASP A 332 10.13 10.01 11.90
CA ASP A 332 8.83 10.44 11.38
C ASP A 332 7.93 11.05 12.48
N VAL A 333 7.74 10.33 13.58
CA VAL A 333 6.85 10.76 14.68
C VAL A 333 7.34 12.04 15.36
N ALA A 334 8.65 12.19 15.46
CA ALA A 334 9.27 13.38 16.04
C ALA A 334 9.35 14.56 15.03
N GLU A 335 9.04 14.33 13.75
CA GLU A 335 9.20 15.31 12.65
C GLU A 335 10.61 15.95 12.65
N SER A 336 11.62 15.12 12.91
CA SER A 336 12.97 15.58 13.25
C SER A 336 14.05 14.82 12.51
N VAL A 337 15.14 15.54 12.21
CA VAL A 337 16.37 15.02 11.60
C VAL A 337 17.54 15.50 12.44
N TYR A 338 18.56 14.65 12.56
CA TYR A 338 19.88 15.04 13.06
C TYR A 338 20.96 14.49 12.13
N ILE A 339 21.87 15.32 11.67
CA ILE A 339 23.01 14.94 10.87
C ILE A 339 24.27 15.50 11.52
N GLU A 340 25.20 14.61 11.87
CA GLU A 340 26.44 14.99 12.53
C GLU A 340 27.24 16.01 11.70
N GLY A 341 27.69 17.07 12.35
CA GLY A 341 28.43 18.15 11.72
C GLY A 341 27.67 19.03 10.73
N LYS A 342 26.36 18.76 10.49
CA LYS A 342 25.52 19.56 9.57
C LYS A 342 24.28 20.12 10.25
N SER A 343 23.78 19.47 11.29
CA SER A 343 22.69 19.98 12.13
C SER A 343 23.13 21.24 12.88
N LYS A 344 22.14 22.10 13.23
CA LYS A 344 22.39 23.44 13.78
C LYS A 344 23.18 23.41 15.09
N SER A 345 23.00 22.36 15.88
CA SER A 345 23.64 22.22 17.17
C SER A 345 23.89 20.75 17.50
N TYR A 346 24.94 20.48 18.25
CA TYR A 346 25.17 19.17 18.85
C TYR A 346 24.05 18.83 19.84
N ASP A 347 23.58 17.56 19.81
CA ASP A 347 22.55 17.03 20.70
C ASP A 347 21.18 17.74 20.61
N GLN A 348 20.88 18.32 19.44
CA GLN A 348 19.58 18.95 19.19
C GLN A 348 19.01 18.52 17.83
N TRP A 349 17.73 18.26 17.81
CA TRP A 349 17.00 17.92 16.61
C TRP A 349 16.72 19.16 15.75
N ASP A 350 16.96 19.02 14.45
CA ASP A 350 16.44 19.95 13.45
C ASP A 350 15.02 19.54 13.06
N ARG A 351 14.24 20.47 12.52
CA ARG A 351 12.93 20.14 11.91
C ARG A 351 13.15 19.37 10.61
N ALA A 352 12.49 18.24 10.46
CA ALA A 352 12.57 17.44 9.25
C ALA A 352 12.18 18.23 7.99
N SER A 353 11.22 19.18 8.09
CA SER A 353 10.76 19.99 6.96
C SER A 353 11.89 20.80 6.30
N GLU A 354 12.87 21.31 7.09
CA GLU A 354 14.00 22.09 6.55
C GLU A 354 14.93 21.21 5.71
N TRP A 355 15.11 19.97 6.13
CA TRP A 355 15.90 18.98 5.39
C TRP A 355 15.16 18.49 4.16
N PHE A 356 13.86 18.21 4.27
CA PHE A 356 13.06 17.71 3.17
C PHE A 356 12.82 18.75 2.06
N GLU A 357 12.77 20.03 2.39
CA GLU A 357 12.76 21.09 1.38
C GLU A 357 14.04 21.06 0.53
N LYS A 358 15.20 20.90 1.19
CA LYS A 358 16.50 20.80 0.52
C LYS A 358 16.64 19.53 -0.31
N TYR A 359 16.18 18.39 0.22
CA TYR A 359 16.36 17.06 -0.37
C TYR A 359 15.05 16.50 -0.98
N ASP A 360 14.08 17.36 -1.27
CA ASP A 360 12.84 16.92 -1.91
C ASP A 360 13.15 16.13 -3.19
N HIS A 361 12.40 15.04 -3.38
CA HIS A 361 12.70 14.10 -4.45
C HIS A 361 12.38 14.72 -5.84
N PRO A 362 13.23 14.51 -6.87
CA PRO A 362 13.00 15.04 -8.22
C PRO A 362 11.61 14.72 -8.80
N LEU A 363 11.07 13.52 -8.54
CA LEU A 363 9.71 13.15 -8.95
C LEU A 363 8.66 14.08 -8.33
N TRP A 364 8.75 14.37 -7.03
CA TRP A 364 7.81 15.26 -6.36
C TRP A 364 7.92 16.68 -6.89
N LYS A 365 9.13 17.20 -7.08
CA LYS A 365 9.36 18.53 -7.66
C LYS A 365 8.71 18.66 -9.04
N LYS A 366 8.82 17.62 -9.87
CA LYS A 366 8.31 17.62 -11.24
C LYS A 366 6.79 17.46 -11.32
N PHE A 367 6.23 16.56 -10.48
CA PHE A 367 4.84 16.13 -10.62
C PHE A 367 3.91 16.60 -9.50
N GLU A 368 4.35 17.46 -8.58
CA GLU A 368 3.56 17.97 -7.44
C GLU A 368 2.19 18.48 -7.87
N LYS A 369 2.13 19.26 -8.96
CA LYS A 369 0.87 19.83 -9.47
C LYS A 369 -0.14 18.77 -9.91
N TYR A 370 0.32 17.61 -10.36
CA TYR A 370 -0.56 16.49 -10.75
C TYR A 370 -1.02 15.70 -9.55
N ALA A 371 -0.20 15.62 -8.53
CA ALA A 371 -0.51 14.95 -7.28
C ALA A 371 -1.39 15.79 -6.34
N GLU A 372 -1.50 17.10 -6.59
CA GLU A 372 -2.31 18.01 -5.79
C GLU A 372 -3.80 17.62 -5.86
N GLY A 373 -4.40 17.34 -4.68
CA GLY A 373 -5.79 16.91 -4.57
C GLY A 373 -6.03 15.41 -4.82
N ALA A 374 -5.02 14.66 -5.21
CA ALA A 374 -5.09 13.19 -5.28
C ALA A 374 -5.14 12.55 -3.87
N GLY A 375 -5.57 11.29 -3.82
CA GLY A 375 -5.74 10.56 -2.57
C GLY A 375 -4.47 10.49 -1.73
N HIS A 376 -4.64 10.42 -0.39
CA HIS A 376 -3.55 10.25 0.58
C HIS A 376 -2.41 11.27 0.44
N GLY A 377 -2.75 12.54 0.24
CA GLY A 377 -1.74 13.60 0.13
C GLY A 377 -0.92 13.56 -1.16
N GLY A 378 -1.45 12.94 -2.22
CA GLY A 378 -0.85 12.87 -3.54
C GLY A 378 -0.13 11.56 -3.86
N MET A 379 0.21 10.74 -2.87
CA MET A 379 0.96 9.50 -3.11
C MET A 379 0.20 8.47 -3.95
N ASP A 380 -1.15 8.50 -3.95
CA ASP A 380 -1.98 7.65 -4.81
C ASP A 380 -1.76 7.95 -6.30
N TRP A 381 -1.59 9.23 -6.64
CA TRP A 381 -1.27 9.62 -8.01
C TRP A 381 0.06 9.01 -8.47
N PHE A 382 1.11 9.05 -7.63
CA PHE A 382 2.43 8.52 -8.00
C PHE A 382 2.42 7.01 -8.20
N VAL A 383 1.82 6.25 -7.29
CA VAL A 383 1.76 4.79 -7.42
C VAL A 383 0.95 4.37 -8.65
N PHE A 384 -0.16 5.07 -8.91
CA PHE A 384 -0.97 4.83 -10.10
C PHE A 384 -0.24 5.24 -11.38
N ASN A 385 0.46 6.40 -11.37
CA ASN A 385 1.28 6.84 -12.49
C ASN A 385 2.37 5.84 -12.83
N GLY A 386 3.10 5.32 -11.83
CA GLY A 386 4.13 4.31 -12.04
C GLY A 386 3.59 3.05 -12.73
N PHE A 387 2.39 2.60 -12.33
CA PHE A 387 1.72 1.49 -12.99
C PHE A 387 1.33 1.81 -14.44
N VAL A 388 0.67 2.95 -14.67
CA VAL A 388 0.22 3.36 -16.00
C VAL A 388 1.39 3.54 -16.96
N GLU A 389 2.47 4.19 -16.53
CA GLU A 389 3.67 4.37 -17.35
C GLU A 389 4.36 3.04 -17.66
N ALA A 390 4.40 2.09 -16.72
CA ALA A 390 4.93 0.74 -16.97
C ALA A 390 4.13 0.03 -18.07
N VAL A 391 2.79 0.08 -18.02
CA VAL A 391 1.91 -0.49 -19.05
C VAL A 391 2.15 0.17 -20.42
N LYS A 392 2.18 1.50 -20.43
CA LYS A 392 2.34 2.32 -21.64
C LYS A 392 3.68 2.07 -22.35
N GLN A 393 4.75 1.97 -21.57
CA GLN A 393 6.10 1.76 -22.08
C GLN A 393 6.46 0.27 -22.25
N LYS A 394 5.56 -0.63 -21.87
CA LYS A 394 5.78 -2.10 -21.88
C LYS A 394 7.03 -2.52 -21.12
N LYS A 395 7.24 -1.90 -19.95
CA LYS A 395 8.37 -2.15 -19.05
C LYS A 395 7.94 -2.86 -17.77
N GLN A 396 8.90 -3.30 -16.99
CA GLN A 396 8.67 -3.73 -15.61
C GLN A 396 8.14 -2.57 -14.76
N THR A 397 7.34 -2.91 -13.76
CA THR A 397 6.78 -1.95 -12.81
C THR A 397 7.84 -1.47 -11.81
N PRO A 398 7.73 -0.24 -11.27
CA PRO A 398 8.70 0.30 -10.30
C PRO A 398 8.83 -0.55 -9.04
N ILE A 399 7.69 -0.98 -8.50
CA ILE A 399 7.60 -1.99 -7.43
C ILE A 399 7.29 -3.30 -8.13
N ASP A 400 8.31 -4.10 -8.39
CA ASP A 400 8.14 -5.30 -9.20
C ASP A 400 7.61 -6.50 -8.38
N VAL A 401 7.45 -7.65 -9.04
CA VAL A 401 6.93 -8.86 -8.40
C VAL A 401 7.76 -9.28 -7.18
N TYR A 402 9.09 -9.15 -7.24
CA TYR A 402 9.96 -9.57 -6.15
C TYR A 402 9.77 -8.69 -4.91
N ASP A 403 9.66 -7.37 -5.10
CA ASP A 403 9.38 -6.42 -4.02
C ASP A 403 8.01 -6.67 -3.42
N SER A 404 7.02 -6.83 -4.29
CA SER A 404 5.64 -7.11 -3.93
C SER A 404 5.50 -8.36 -3.05
N LEU A 405 6.19 -9.43 -3.42
CA LEU A 405 6.16 -10.69 -2.67
C LEU A 405 6.97 -10.60 -1.38
N THR A 406 8.13 -9.94 -1.41
CA THR A 406 8.99 -9.80 -0.21
C THR A 406 8.31 -9.00 0.89
N MET A 407 7.65 -7.88 0.56
CA MET A 407 6.92 -7.10 1.58
C MET A 407 5.67 -7.80 2.09
N SER A 408 4.98 -8.56 1.23
CA SER A 408 3.73 -9.22 1.60
C SER A 408 3.92 -10.50 2.39
N VAL A 409 5.01 -11.26 2.17
CA VAL A 409 5.27 -12.53 2.86
C VAL A 409 5.57 -12.35 4.35
N ILE A 410 5.85 -11.14 4.79
CA ILE A 410 6.01 -10.81 6.21
C ILE A 410 4.75 -11.22 7.00
N THR A 411 3.55 -11.09 6.42
CA THR A 411 2.31 -11.53 7.07
C THR A 411 2.35 -13.00 7.48
N PRO A 412 2.45 -13.99 6.58
CA PRO A 412 2.48 -15.39 7.00
C PRO A 412 3.73 -15.77 7.81
N LEU A 413 4.87 -15.09 7.61
CA LEU A 413 6.07 -15.35 8.39
C LEU A 413 5.94 -14.85 9.85
N SER A 414 5.35 -13.66 10.05
CA SER A 414 5.07 -13.12 11.38
C SER A 414 4.13 -14.03 12.17
N GLU A 415 3.04 -14.50 11.53
CA GLU A 415 2.12 -15.46 12.14
C GLU A 415 2.78 -16.76 12.50
N LYS A 416 3.66 -17.27 11.63
CA LYS A 416 4.41 -18.50 11.89
C LYS A 416 5.38 -18.31 13.06
N SER A 417 6.09 -17.18 13.13
CA SER A 417 6.95 -16.83 14.26
C SER A 417 6.19 -16.87 15.58
N LEU A 418 5.05 -16.21 15.67
CA LEU A 418 4.20 -16.18 16.87
C LEU A 418 3.69 -17.59 17.24
N LYS A 419 3.22 -18.36 16.27
CA LYS A 419 2.72 -19.72 16.48
C LYS A 419 3.79 -20.67 16.99
N GLU A 420 5.04 -20.47 16.63
CA GLU A 420 6.20 -21.27 17.02
C GLU A 420 6.93 -20.68 18.25
N GLY A 421 6.25 -19.87 19.06
CA GLY A 421 6.80 -19.31 20.30
C GLY A 421 7.84 -18.22 20.08
N ASN A 422 7.62 -17.37 19.10
CA ASN A 422 8.51 -16.29 18.67
C ASN A 422 9.82 -16.83 18.04
N ALA A 423 9.74 -17.98 17.37
CA ALA A 423 10.91 -18.55 16.70
C ALA A 423 11.26 -17.75 15.44
N PRO A 424 12.56 -17.63 15.12
CA PRO A 424 13.00 -17.01 13.89
C PRO A 424 12.46 -17.74 12.65
N GLN A 425 11.92 -16.96 11.71
CA GLN A 425 11.44 -17.45 10.42
C GLN A 425 12.33 -16.95 9.29
N LYS A 426 12.80 -17.88 8.46
CA LYS A 426 13.64 -17.55 7.30
C LYS A 426 12.78 -16.92 6.20
N PHE A 427 13.27 -15.85 5.59
CA PHE A 427 12.65 -15.29 4.38
C PHE A 427 12.87 -16.22 3.17
N PRO A 428 11.84 -16.42 2.34
CA PRO A 428 12.00 -17.04 1.03
C PRO A 428 12.75 -16.09 0.10
N ASP A 429 13.72 -16.62 -0.65
CA ASP A 429 14.38 -15.84 -1.70
C ASP A 429 13.62 -15.97 -3.02
N PHE A 430 12.68 -15.07 -3.25
CA PHE A 430 11.91 -15.02 -4.49
C PHE A 430 12.76 -14.69 -5.71
N THR A 431 13.91 -14.02 -5.53
CA THR A 431 14.83 -13.69 -6.62
C THR A 431 15.70 -14.86 -7.05
N LYS A 432 15.72 -15.96 -6.28
CA LYS A 432 16.55 -17.15 -6.53
C LYS A 432 18.04 -16.78 -6.66
N GLY A 433 18.52 -15.94 -5.75
CA GLY A 433 19.91 -15.46 -5.68
C GLY A 433 20.21 -14.25 -6.55
N LYS A 434 19.31 -13.85 -7.44
CA LYS A 434 19.55 -12.73 -8.37
C LYS A 434 19.60 -11.37 -7.68
N TRP A 435 19.09 -11.24 -6.45
CA TRP A 435 19.15 -9.98 -5.69
C TRP A 435 20.58 -9.39 -5.61
N LYS A 436 21.61 -10.23 -5.66
CA LYS A 436 23.02 -9.80 -5.61
C LYS A 436 23.45 -8.94 -6.79
N GLU A 437 22.84 -9.16 -7.96
CA GLU A 437 23.23 -8.54 -9.24
C GLU A 437 22.19 -7.57 -9.77
N ARG A 438 20.97 -7.61 -9.23
CA ARG A 438 19.88 -6.73 -9.67
C ARG A 438 20.22 -5.28 -9.33
N LYS A 439 19.89 -4.39 -10.28
CA LYS A 439 20.03 -2.94 -10.10
C LYS A 439 18.76 -2.34 -9.53
N ASN A 440 18.90 -1.26 -8.77
CA ASN A 440 17.75 -0.47 -8.34
C ASN A 440 17.09 0.17 -9.56
N THR A 441 15.75 0.17 -9.57
CA THR A 441 14.92 0.73 -10.63
C THR A 441 13.84 1.66 -10.10
N PHE A 442 13.68 1.72 -8.77
CA PHE A 442 12.64 2.53 -8.14
C PHE A 442 13.08 3.99 -7.99
N ALA A 443 12.33 4.92 -8.56
CA ALA A 443 12.45 6.36 -8.33
C ALA A 443 13.91 6.87 -8.37
N LEU A 444 14.66 6.51 -9.41
CA LEU A 444 16.08 6.89 -9.53
C LEU A 444 16.26 8.37 -9.89
N ASP A 445 15.30 8.92 -10.61
CA ASP A 445 15.32 10.29 -11.12
C ASP A 445 13.89 10.86 -11.23
N ASP A 446 13.67 11.77 -12.13
CA ASP A 446 12.37 12.39 -12.41
C ASP A 446 11.64 11.78 -13.61
N SER A 447 12.03 10.60 -14.09
CA SER A 447 11.46 9.95 -15.29
C SER A 447 10.02 9.47 -15.12
N GLY A 448 9.55 9.36 -13.86
CA GLY A 448 8.20 8.91 -13.54
C GLY A 448 8.12 7.46 -13.05
N PHE A 449 9.26 6.82 -12.81
CA PHE A 449 9.37 5.46 -12.30
C PHE A 449 10.06 5.38 -10.95
#